data_1062a7df6ac647c905e8abe511011f63
#
_entry.id   1062a7df6ac647c905e8abe511011f63
#
_cell.length_a   1.000
_cell.length_b   1.000
_cell.length_c   1.000
_cell.angle_alpha   90.00
_cell.angle_beta   90.00
_cell.angle_gamma   90.00
#
_symmetry.space_group_name_H-M   'P 1'
#
loop_
_entity.id
_entity.type
_entity.pdbx_description
1 polymer ?
#
loop_
_entity_poly.entity_id
_entity_poly.type
_entity_poly.pdbx_seq_one_letter_code
_entity_poly.pdbx_strand_id
1 'polypeptide(L)'
;MRTRIGSAGIWGAMIAMFLVELARGAIANDAELLRLGALPDNGQIHHEYWRLITCAFLHWDLRHLLLNTLLLFLLGPIVERRAGTMVLLIIFLSASVASGAGILIKHEIWPAEGVSLGASGGMFGFLGAALVLVFRRPSPGRLRILLIAALILGLIYSFLPNVSMIGHIVGLIIGTTLAFVVPLKESEPTVVDA
;
A
#
# COMPACT_ATOMS: atom_id res chain seq x y z
N MET A 1 5.92 -25.25 0.60
CA MET A 1 5.83 -23.82 1.03
C MET A 1 6.14 -22.94 -0.16
N ARG A 2 5.13 -22.44 -0.90
CA ARG A 2 5.40 -21.48 -2.01
C ARG A 2 5.96 -20.21 -1.43
N THR A 3 7.10 -19.78 -1.94
CA THR A 3 7.79 -18.54 -1.56
C THR A 3 6.89 -17.32 -1.84
N ARG A 4 6.68 -16.49 -0.84
CA ARG A 4 5.93 -15.23 -0.94
C ARG A 4 6.86 -14.14 -1.47
N ILE A 5 7.36 -14.35 -2.69
CA ILE A 5 8.44 -13.56 -3.28
C ILE A 5 8.03 -12.09 -3.46
N GLY A 6 6.77 -11.84 -3.85
CA GLY A 6 6.29 -10.47 -4.07
C GLY A 6 6.18 -9.67 -2.78
N SER A 7 5.51 -10.24 -1.77
CA SER A 7 5.39 -9.59 -0.46
C SER A 7 6.77 -9.37 0.20
N ALA A 8 7.68 -10.36 0.09
CA ALA A 8 9.04 -10.23 0.61
C ALA A 8 9.86 -9.18 -0.16
N GLY A 9 9.68 -9.07 -1.48
CA GLY A 9 10.35 -8.07 -2.31
C GLY A 9 9.93 -6.64 -1.93
N ILE A 10 8.62 -6.39 -1.76
CA ILE A 10 8.11 -5.08 -1.31
C ILE A 10 8.68 -4.74 0.07
N TRP A 11 8.64 -5.70 1.01
CA TRP A 11 9.20 -5.50 2.35
C TRP A 11 10.69 -5.18 2.31
N GLY A 12 11.46 -5.96 1.53
CA GLY A 12 12.90 -5.71 1.36
C GLY A 12 13.20 -4.31 0.82
N ALA A 13 12.42 -3.85 -0.17
CA ALA A 13 12.56 -2.50 -0.72
C ALA A 13 12.24 -1.41 0.33
N MET A 14 11.16 -1.59 1.13
CA MET A 14 10.83 -0.67 2.22
C MET A 14 11.95 -0.58 3.27
N ILE A 15 12.49 -1.73 3.70
CA ILE A 15 13.60 -1.78 4.66
C ILE A 15 14.86 -1.14 4.07
N ALA A 16 15.22 -1.46 2.83
CA ALA A 16 16.40 -0.87 2.17
C ALA A 16 16.30 0.66 2.09
N MET A 17 15.13 1.18 1.71
CA MET A 17 14.91 2.63 1.68
C MET A 17 14.98 3.24 3.08
N PHE A 18 14.39 2.59 4.09
CA PHE A 18 14.45 3.09 5.46
C PHE A 18 15.88 3.15 6.01
N LEU A 19 16.74 2.21 5.64
CA LEU A 19 18.16 2.26 5.97
C LEU A 19 18.86 3.43 5.27
N VAL A 20 18.49 3.75 4.02
CA VAL A 20 18.98 4.95 3.32
C VAL A 20 18.50 6.22 4.03
N GLU A 21 17.22 6.29 4.44
CA GLU A 21 16.67 7.42 5.20
C GLU A 21 17.46 7.66 6.50
N LEU A 22 17.74 6.58 7.26
CA LEU A 22 18.55 6.65 8.47
C LEU A 22 19.95 7.17 8.17
N ALA A 23 20.62 6.61 7.15
CA ALA A 23 21.99 6.99 6.77
C ALA A 23 22.10 8.45 6.28
N ARG A 24 21.01 8.99 5.70
CA ARG A 24 20.91 10.35 5.19
C ARG A 24 20.39 11.36 6.23
N GLY A 25 19.99 10.91 7.42
CA GLY A 25 19.34 11.77 8.42
C GLY A 25 18.00 12.32 7.93
N ALA A 26 17.27 11.53 7.11
CA ALA A 26 16.01 11.93 6.51
C ALA A 26 14.81 11.72 7.45
N ILE A 27 14.97 10.97 8.53
CA ILE A 27 13.88 10.68 9.46
C ILE A 27 13.33 11.98 10.06
N ALA A 28 12.05 12.21 9.87
CA ALA A 28 11.35 13.44 10.26
C ALA A 28 12.01 14.73 9.71
N ASN A 29 12.63 14.66 8.53
CA ASN A 29 13.29 15.77 7.85
C ASN A 29 12.75 15.92 6.42
N ASP A 30 11.81 16.85 6.22
CA ASP A 30 11.13 17.09 4.95
C ASP A 30 12.10 17.33 3.78
N ALA A 31 13.14 18.13 4.01
CA ALA A 31 14.08 18.47 2.95
C ALA A 31 14.86 17.26 2.44
N GLU A 32 15.29 16.36 3.32
CA GLU A 32 15.97 15.13 2.92
C GLU A 32 14.98 14.11 2.34
N LEU A 33 13.75 14.00 2.89
CA LEU A 33 12.70 13.15 2.34
C LEU A 33 12.31 13.59 0.91
N LEU A 34 12.23 14.89 0.64
CA LEU A 34 12.02 15.42 -0.72
C LEU A 34 13.18 15.04 -1.66
N ARG A 35 14.43 15.11 -1.20
CA ARG A 35 15.61 14.68 -2.00
C ARG A 35 15.56 13.19 -2.31
N LEU A 36 15.04 12.37 -1.41
CA LEU A 36 14.88 10.92 -1.59
C LEU A 36 13.64 10.53 -2.40
N GLY A 37 12.72 11.48 -2.69
CA GLY A 37 11.60 11.25 -3.59
C GLY A 37 10.22 11.21 -2.93
N ALA A 38 10.05 11.87 -1.78
CA ALA A 38 8.73 12.16 -1.23
C ALA A 38 7.95 13.13 -2.14
N LEU A 39 6.62 13.13 -2.02
CA LEU A 39 5.75 14.08 -2.72
C LEU A 39 5.68 15.39 -1.94
N PRO A 40 5.85 16.56 -2.58
CA PRO A 40 5.66 17.84 -1.93
C PRO A 40 4.16 18.12 -1.72
N ASP A 41 3.79 18.59 -0.53
CA ASP A 41 2.39 18.89 -0.17
C ASP A 41 1.87 20.24 -0.73
N ASN A 42 2.69 20.95 -1.51
CA ASN A 42 2.25 22.08 -2.31
C ASN A 42 1.69 21.69 -3.70
N GLY A 43 1.64 20.39 -4.02
CA GLY A 43 1.15 19.85 -5.28
C GLY A 43 2.11 19.96 -6.47
N GLN A 44 3.27 20.62 -6.32
CA GLN A 44 4.18 20.93 -7.43
C GLN A 44 5.33 19.91 -7.53
N ILE A 45 5.22 18.96 -8.46
CA ILE A 45 6.27 17.97 -8.72
C ILE A 45 7.21 18.29 -9.88
N HIS A 46 7.04 19.44 -10.55
CA HIS A 46 7.94 19.95 -11.61
C HIS A 46 8.40 18.88 -12.63
N HIS A 47 7.44 18.04 -13.11
CA HIS A 47 7.67 16.88 -14.00
C HIS A 47 8.41 15.69 -13.37
N GLU A 48 8.65 15.69 -12.07
CA GLU A 48 9.29 14.56 -11.35
C GLU A 48 8.27 13.45 -11.02
N TYR A 49 7.59 12.92 -12.05
CA TYR A 49 6.55 11.87 -11.90
C TYR A 49 7.04 10.57 -11.26
N TRP A 50 8.35 10.33 -11.26
CA TRP A 50 8.97 9.20 -10.55
C TRP A 50 8.68 9.21 -9.04
N ARG A 51 8.40 10.39 -8.46
CA ARG A 51 8.02 10.54 -7.05
C ARG A 51 6.73 9.79 -6.69
N LEU A 52 5.83 9.59 -7.65
CA LEU A 52 4.61 8.79 -7.45
C LEU A 52 4.92 7.32 -7.09
N ILE A 53 6.09 6.83 -7.45
CA ILE A 53 6.55 5.48 -7.12
C ILE A 53 7.44 5.51 -5.88
N THR A 54 8.42 6.40 -5.83
CA THR A 54 9.43 6.40 -4.77
C THR A 54 8.84 6.78 -3.41
N CYS A 55 7.88 7.68 -3.36
CA CYS A 55 7.21 8.07 -2.11
C CYS A 55 6.60 6.88 -1.37
N ALA A 56 6.17 5.83 -2.10
CA ALA A 56 5.58 4.64 -1.51
C ALA A 56 6.58 3.76 -0.72
N PHE A 57 7.87 3.99 -0.87
CA PHE A 57 8.91 3.23 -0.17
C PHE A 57 9.55 4.02 0.98
N LEU A 58 9.29 5.32 1.06
CA LEU A 58 9.77 6.19 2.12
C LEU A 58 8.86 6.13 3.36
N HIS A 59 9.43 6.35 4.55
CA HIS A 59 8.68 6.32 5.80
C HIS A 59 9.13 7.44 6.73
N TRP A 60 8.17 8.17 7.28
CA TRP A 60 8.40 9.30 8.18
C TRP A 60 9.20 8.91 9.43
N ASP A 61 8.86 7.74 9.99
CA ASP A 61 9.48 7.20 11.19
C ASP A 61 9.38 5.66 11.24
N LEU A 62 10.03 5.05 12.23
CA LEU A 62 9.99 3.61 12.45
C LEU A 62 8.57 3.09 12.70
N ARG A 63 7.73 3.84 13.41
CA ARG A 63 6.34 3.44 13.69
C ARG A 63 5.54 3.33 12.38
N HIS A 64 5.70 4.30 11.48
CA HIS A 64 5.06 4.29 10.17
C HIS A 64 5.52 3.09 9.32
N LEU A 65 6.82 2.80 9.29
CA LEU A 65 7.37 1.60 8.63
C LEU A 65 6.79 0.31 9.22
N LEU A 66 6.74 0.19 10.55
CA LEU A 66 6.23 -1.01 11.22
C LEU A 66 4.74 -1.25 10.95
N LEU A 67 3.91 -0.20 10.93
CA LEU A 67 2.49 -0.30 10.59
C LEU A 67 2.30 -0.78 9.14
N ASN A 68 3.02 -0.21 8.18
CA ASN A 68 2.96 -0.66 6.79
C ASN A 68 3.49 -2.09 6.62
N THR A 69 4.55 -2.45 7.33
CA THR A 69 5.08 -3.82 7.36
C THR A 69 4.06 -4.81 7.91
N LEU A 70 3.38 -4.47 9.01
CA LEU A 70 2.32 -5.30 9.58
C LEU A 70 1.19 -5.53 8.56
N LEU A 71 0.70 -4.47 7.92
CA LEU A 71 -0.35 -4.56 6.90
C LEU A 71 0.11 -5.40 5.70
N LEU A 72 1.35 -5.24 5.25
CA LEU A 72 1.92 -6.06 4.19
C LEU A 72 1.93 -7.55 4.55
N PHE A 73 2.36 -7.91 5.77
CA PHE A 73 2.37 -9.30 6.22
C PHE A 73 0.98 -9.90 6.44
N LEU A 74 -0.01 -9.10 6.77
CA LEU A 74 -1.39 -9.54 6.93
C LEU A 74 -2.12 -9.68 5.58
N LEU A 75 -1.99 -8.69 4.71
CA LEU A 75 -2.80 -8.57 3.48
C LEU A 75 -2.09 -9.14 2.25
N GLY A 76 -0.79 -8.90 2.11
CA GLY A 76 0.00 -9.36 0.96
C GLY A 76 -0.14 -10.86 0.69
N PRO A 77 0.03 -11.75 1.69
CA PRO A 77 -0.14 -13.18 1.49
C PRO A 77 -1.55 -13.61 1.05
N ILE A 78 -2.59 -12.85 1.39
CA ILE A 78 -3.96 -13.14 0.95
C ILE A 78 -4.07 -12.87 -0.54
N VAL A 79 -3.59 -11.72 -0.99
CA VAL A 79 -3.59 -11.33 -2.41
C VAL A 79 -2.68 -12.26 -3.21
N GLU A 80 -1.44 -12.46 -2.76
CA GLU A 80 -0.43 -13.24 -3.50
C GLU A 80 -0.83 -14.71 -3.71
N ARG A 81 -1.45 -15.34 -2.69
CA ARG A 81 -1.93 -16.73 -2.82
C ARG A 81 -3.12 -16.85 -3.76
N ARG A 82 -4.02 -15.88 -3.79
CA ARG A 82 -5.28 -15.94 -4.54
C ARG A 82 -5.16 -15.45 -5.98
N ALA A 83 -4.27 -14.49 -6.23
CA ALA A 83 -4.12 -13.86 -7.53
C ALA A 83 -2.69 -13.99 -8.11
N GLY A 84 -1.70 -14.33 -7.31
CA GLY A 84 -0.31 -14.51 -7.73
C GLY A 84 0.55 -13.27 -7.51
N THR A 85 1.88 -13.48 -7.59
CA THR A 85 2.88 -12.44 -7.32
C THR A 85 2.78 -11.25 -8.27
N MET A 86 2.60 -11.50 -9.57
CA MET A 86 2.50 -10.40 -10.55
C MET A 86 1.30 -9.51 -10.27
N VAL A 87 0.14 -10.09 -9.96
CA VAL A 87 -1.07 -9.34 -9.62
C VAL A 87 -0.86 -8.54 -8.33
N LEU A 88 -0.22 -9.12 -7.32
CA LEU A 88 0.14 -8.41 -6.10
C LEU A 88 0.98 -7.16 -6.39
N LEU A 89 2.03 -7.29 -7.22
CA LEU A 89 2.89 -6.16 -7.60
C LEU A 89 2.12 -5.09 -8.39
N ILE A 90 1.27 -5.50 -9.35
CA ILE A 90 0.42 -4.59 -10.11
C ILE A 90 -0.51 -3.81 -9.17
N ILE A 91 -1.19 -4.49 -8.24
CA ILE A 91 -2.08 -3.83 -7.28
C ILE A 91 -1.31 -2.85 -6.41
N PHE A 92 -0.15 -3.25 -5.87
CA PHE A 92 0.67 -2.38 -5.03
C PHE A 92 1.09 -1.11 -5.76
N LEU A 93 1.70 -1.26 -6.94
CA LEU A 93 2.22 -0.13 -7.70
C LEU A 93 1.08 0.78 -8.21
N SER A 94 0.02 0.20 -8.78
CA SER A 94 -1.11 1.00 -9.28
C SER A 94 -1.82 1.74 -8.17
N ALA A 95 -2.06 1.11 -7.01
CA ALA A 95 -2.69 1.75 -5.87
C ALA A 95 -1.80 2.84 -5.27
N SER A 96 -0.48 2.61 -5.18
CA SER A 96 0.47 3.62 -4.68
C SER A 96 0.56 4.83 -5.61
N VAL A 97 0.71 4.61 -6.91
CA VAL A 97 0.78 5.70 -7.91
C VAL A 97 -0.52 6.50 -7.93
N ALA A 98 -1.67 5.84 -7.96
CA ALA A 98 -2.97 6.52 -7.95
C ALA A 98 -3.20 7.29 -6.64
N SER A 99 -2.80 6.72 -5.50
CA SER A 99 -2.84 7.40 -4.20
C SER A 99 -2.00 8.67 -4.20
N GLY A 100 -0.77 8.59 -4.70
CA GLY A 100 0.12 9.74 -4.85
C GLY A 100 -0.49 10.81 -5.76
N ALA A 101 -1.06 10.42 -6.90
CA ALA A 101 -1.74 11.34 -7.81
C ALA A 101 -2.96 12.01 -7.14
N GLY A 102 -3.76 11.24 -6.39
CA GLY A 102 -4.89 11.79 -5.64
C GLY A 102 -4.47 12.79 -4.56
N ILE A 103 -3.34 12.55 -3.90
CA ILE A 103 -2.73 13.47 -2.93
C ILE A 103 -2.29 14.77 -3.63
N LEU A 104 -1.60 14.66 -4.78
CA LEU A 104 -1.18 15.83 -5.53
C LEU A 104 -2.37 16.69 -6.00
N ILE A 105 -3.41 16.07 -6.54
CA ILE A 105 -4.63 16.78 -6.96
C ILE A 105 -5.27 17.48 -5.75
N LYS A 106 -5.34 16.82 -4.59
CA LYS A 106 -5.84 17.44 -3.36
C LYS A 106 -5.02 18.66 -2.98
N HIS A 107 -3.69 18.58 -3.04
CA HIS A 107 -2.81 19.68 -2.66
C HIS A 107 -2.71 20.79 -3.70
N GLU A 108 -3.03 20.51 -4.97
CA GLU A 108 -3.22 21.54 -5.99
C GLU A 108 -4.44 22.43 -5.68
N ILE A 109 -5.51 21.84 -5.10
CA ILE A 109 -6.73 22.55 -4.71
C ILE A 109 -6.60 23.16 -3.30
N TRP A 110 -5.99 22.43 -2.38
CA TRP A 110 -5.75 22.83 -0.98
C TRP A 110 -4.28 22.59 -0.63
N PRO A 111 -3.39 23.55 -0.97
CA PRO A 111 -1.97 23.44 -0.66
C PRO A 111 -1.72 23.31 0.84
N ALA A 112 -0.70 22.55 1.20
CA ALA A 112 -0.22 22.40 2.56
C ALA A 112 1.31 22.48 2.57
N GLU A 113 1.90 22.64 3.73
CA GLU A 113 3.34 22.52 3.91
C GLU A 113 3.67 21.08 4.32
N GLY A 114 4.87 20.63 3.94
CA GLY A 114 5.36 19.30 4.27
C GLY A 114 5.47 18.34 3.09
N VAL A 115 5.47 17.06 3.41
CA VAL A 115 5.67 15.99 2.43
C VAL A 115 4.71 14.83 2.66
N SER A 116 4.28 14.21 1.57
CA SER A 116 3.49 12.97 1.58
C SER A 116 4.34 11.80 1.13
N LEU A 117 4.27 10.70 1.89
CA LEU A 117 5.04 9.49 1.66
C LEU A 117 4.40 8.29 2.39
N GLY A 118 4.87 7.08 2.07
CA GLY A 118 4.47 5.84 2.74
C GLY A 118 3.77 4.83 1.83
N ALA A 119 3.95 3.56 2.14
CA ALA A 119 3.35 2.44 1.42
C ALA A 119 1.83 2.31 1.63
N SER A 120 1.23 3.13 2.49
CA SER A 120 -0.14 2.94 2.96
C SER A 120 -1.20 2.95 1.86
N GLY A 121 -1.02 3.74 0.80
CA GLY A 121 -1.88 3.70 -0.38
C GLY A 121 -1.92 2.33 -1.04
N GLY A 122 -0.75 1.69 -1.20
CA GLY A 122 -0.62 0.31 -1.67
C GLY A 122 -1.20 -0.70 -0.69
N MET A 123 -1.04 -0.49 0.62
CA MET A 123 -1.63 -1.36 1.66
C MET A 123 -3.16 -1.29 1.67
N PHE A 124 -3.76 -0.11 1.48
CA PHE A 124 -5.20 0.02 1.29
C PHE A 124 -5.65 -0.62 -0.03
N GLY A 125 -4.82 -0.57 -1.08
CA GLY A 125 -5.02 -1.35 -2.30
C GLY A 125 -5.08 -2.85 -2.03
N PHE A 126 -4.17 -3.38 -1.22
CA PHE A 126 -4.23 -4.78 -0.78
C PHE A 126 -5.46 -5.10 0.07
N LEU A 127 -5.89 -4.18 0.92
CA LEU A 127 -7.09 -4.37 1.73
C LEU A 127 -8.35 -4.49 0.86
N GLY A 128 -8.51 -3.58 -0.12
CA GLY A 128 -9.61 -3.64 -1.09
C GLY A 128 -9.58 -4.91 -1.92
N ALA A 129 -8.40 -5.28 -2.43
CA ALA A 129 -8.22 -6.50 -3.18
C ALA A 129 -8.48 -7.76 -2.33
N ALA A 130 -7.97 -7.83 -1.11
CA ALA A 130 -8.19 -8.96 -0.21
C ALA A 130 -9.66 -9.17 0.11
N LEU A 131 -10.43 -8.09 0.34
CA LEU A 131 -11.87 -8.15 0.53
C LEU A 131 -12.55 -8.80 -0.68
N VAL A 132 -12.34 -8.27 -1.88
CA VAL A 132 -12.94 -8.83 -3.11
C VAL A 132 -12.56 -10.29 -3.30
N LEU A 133 -11.25 -10.62 -3.22
CA LEU A 133 -10.75 -11.97 -3.46
C LEU A 133 -11.26 -12.99 -2.43
N VAL A 134 -11.52 -12.56 -1.18
CA VAL A 134 -12.07 -13.41 -0.12
C VAL A 134 -13.57 -13.66 -0.33
N PHE A 135 -14.31 -12.69 -0.88
CA PHE A 135 -15.73 -12.86 -1.19
C PHE A 135 -15.97 -13.61 -2.51
N ARG A 136 -15.06 -13.53 -3.46
CA ARG A 136 -15.14 -14.27 -4.75
C ARG A 136 -14.90 -15.78 -4.62
N ARG A 137 -14.36 -16.27 -3.48
CA ARG A 137 -14.15 -17.71 -3.22
C ARG A 137 -14.60 -18.09 -1.79
N PRO A 138 -14.95 -19.36 -1.56
CA PRO A 138 -15.18 -19.86 -0.23
C PRO A 138 -14.01 -19.54 0.71
N SER A 139 -14.35 -18.94 1.84
CA SER A 139 -13.34 -18.47 2.82
C SER A 139 -13.93 -18.53 4.22
N PRO A 140 -13.09 -18.80 5.24
CA PRO A 140 -13.56 -18.79 6.63
C PRO A 140 -14.24 -17.47 7.00
N GLY A 141 -15.39 -17.54 7.66
CA GLY A 141 -16.14 -16.34 8.08
C GLY A 141 -15.30 -15.39 8.95
N ARG A 142 -14.46 -15.95 9.83
CA ARG A 142 -13.50 -15.17 10.64
C ARG A 142 -12.56 -14.28 9.79
N LEU A 143 -12.11 -14.76 8.62
CA LEU A 143 -11.25 -13.96 7.74
C LEU A 143 -12.01 -12.77 7.17
N ARG A 144 -13.27 -12.95 6.77
CA ARG A 144 -14.13 -11.85 6.28
C ARG A 144 -14.35 -10.80 7.36
N ILE A 145 -14.65 -11.25 8.59
CA ILE A 145 -14.83 -10.35 9.75
C ILE A 145 -13.56 -9.55 10.02
N LEU A 146 -12.38 -10.20 10.03
CA LEU A 146 -11.10 -9.54 10.24
C LEU A 146 -10.80 -8.48 9.18
N LEU A 147 -11.08 -8.76 7.90
CA LEU A 147 -10.86 -7.80 6.81
C LEU A 147 -11.84 -6.61 6.89
N ILE A 148 -13.10 -6.87 7.25
CA ILE A 148 -14.08 -5.78 7.47
C ILE A 148 -13.65 -4.92 8.66
N ALA A 149 -13.22 -5.53 9.75
CA ALA A 149 -12.69 -4.81 10.91
C ALA A 149 -11.45 -3.98 10.54
N ALA A 150 -10.52 -4.55 9.76
CA ALA A 150 -9.35 -3.84 9.27
C ALA A 150 -9.73 -2.64 8.38
N LEU A 151 -10.77 -2.77 7.55
CA LEU A 151 -11.30 -1.66 6.75
C LEU A 151 -11.84 -0.54 7.64
N ILE A 152 -12.69 -0.88 8.60
CA ILE A 152 -13.28 0.11 9.53
C ILE A 152 -12.19 0.83 10.32
N LEU A 153 -11.27 0.07 10.93
CA LEU A 153 -10.18 0.64 11.71
C LEU A 153 -9.22 1.47 10.84
N GLY A 154 -8.92 1.02 9.62
CA GLY A 154 -8.10 1.75 8.67
C GLY A 154 -8.74 3.07 8.25
N LEU A 155 -10.05 3.09 7.99
CA LEU A 155 -10.78 4.31 7.69
C LEU A 155 -10.82 5.26 8.89
N ILE A 156 -11.04 4.75 10.11
CA ILE A 156 -10.97 5.58 11.34
C ILE A 156 -9.57 6.16 11.51
N TYR A 157 -8.52 5.35 11.31
CA TYR A 157 -7.13 5.80 11.38
C TYR A 157 -6.83 6.92 10.37
N SER A 158 -7.52 6.90 9.21
CA SER A 158 -7.33 7.92 8.15
C SER A 158 -7.82 9.32 8.53
N PHE A 159 -8.58 9.47 9.63
CA PHE A 159 -8.97 10.77 10.18
C PHE A 159 -7.93 11.38 11.13
N LEU A 160 -6.86 10.65 11.47
CA LEU A 160 -5.81 11.19 12.33
C LEU A 160 -5.00 12.28 11.59
N PRO A 161 -4.46 13.28 12.33
CA PRO A 161 -3.55 14.27 11.76
C PRO A 161 -2.37 13.61 11.06
N ASN A 162 -1.90 14.21 9.99
CA ASN A 162 -0.77 13.73 9.17
C ASN A 162 -0.99 12.38 8.49
N VAL A 163 -2.24 11.93 8.38
CA VAL A 163 -2.63 10.73 7.63
C VAL A 163 -3.41 11.14 6.40
N SER A 164 -3.02 10.66 5.23
CA SER A 164 -3.68 11.00 3.97
C SER A 164 -4.93 10.15 3.74
N MET A 165 -6.10 10.64 4.16
CA MET A 165 -7.39 9.98 3.87
C MET A 165 -7.59 9.78 2.36
N ILE A 166 -7.27 10.78 1.54
CA ILE A 166 -7.41 10.70 0.08
C ILE A 166 -6.54 9.57 -0.48
N GLY A 167 -5.27 9.49 -0.06
CA GLY A 167 -4.38 8.40 -0.49
C GLY A 167 -4.94 7.02 -0.13
N HIS A 168 -5.50 6.86 1.06
CA HIS A 168 -6.10 5.59 1.50
C HIS A 168 -7.36 5.22 0.71
N ILE A 169 -8.28 6.18 0.50
CA ILE A 169 -9.52 5.94 -0.25
C ILE A 169 -9.19 5.60 -1.72
N VAL A 170 -8.31 6.35 -2.36
CA VAL A 170 -7.92 6.10 -3.76
C VAL A 170 -7.24 4.73 -3.86
N GLY A 171 -6.30 4.41 -2.97
CA GLY A 171 -5.65 3.09 -2.93
C GLY A 171 -6.66 1.95 -2.80
N LEU A 172 -7.61 2.08 -1.87
CA LEU A 172 -8.69 1.11 -1.64
C LEU A 172 -9.53 0.89 -2.91
N ILE A 173 -9.95 1.97 -3.58
CA ILE A 173 -10.73 1.91 -4.82
C ILE A 173 -9.98 1.18 -5.91
N ILE A 174 -8.71 1.54 -6.16
CA ILE A 174 -7.89 0.92 -7.21
C ILE A 174 -7.70 -0.58 -6.93
N GLY A 175 -7.33 -0.95 -5.72
CA GLY A 175 -7.14 -2.36 -5.37
C GLY A 175 -8.43 -3.17 -5.47
N THR A 176 -9.56 -2.60 -5.04
CA THR A 176 -10.89 -3.21 -5.18
C THR A 176 -11.22 -3.43 -6.66
N THR A 177 -11.09 -2.40 -7.49
CA THR A 177 -11.40 -2.46 -8.92
C THR A 177 -10.54 -3.49 -9.64
N LEU A 178 -9.23 -3.48 -9.43
CA LEU A 178 -8.32 -4.45 -10.04
C LEU A 178 -8.65 -5.88 -9.62
N ALA A 179 -9.02 -6.11 -8.36
CA ALA A 179 -9.36 -7.44 -7.87
C ALA A 179 -10.66 -8.01 -8.47
N PHE A 180 -11.55 -7.18 -9.01
CA PHE A 180 -12.73 -7.66 -9.73
C PHE A 180 -12.38 -8.24 -11.11
N VAL A 181 -11.39 -7.67 -11.79
CA VAL A 181 -11.05 -8.04 -13.17
C VAL A 181 -9.91 -9.06 -13.27
N VAL A 182 -9.08 -9.19 -12.24
CA VAL A 182 -7.97 -10.16 -12.28
C VAL A 182 -8.48 -11.60 -12.18
N PRO A 183 -7.87 -12.54 -12.94
CA PRO A 183 -8.16 -13.96 -12.81
C PRO A 183 -7.76 -14.47 -11.43
N LEU A 184 -8.58 -15.33 -10.86
CA LEU A 184 -8.22 -16.05 -9.64
C LEU A 184 -7.26 -17.19 -10.01
N LYS A 185 -6.18 -17.32 -9.26
CA LYS A 185 -5.29 -18.47 -9.39
C LYS A 185 -6.06 -19.75 -9.05
N GLU A 186 -5.91 -20.80 -9.85
CA GLU A 186 -6.52 -22.09 -9.56
C GLU A 186 -6.13 -22.58 -8.15
N SER A 187 -7.12 -23.05 -7.39
CA SER A 187 -6.85 -23.72 -6.12
C SER A 187 -6.14 -25.04 -6.44
N GLU A 188 -4.99 -25.28 -5.83
CA GLU A 188 -4.41 -26.62 -5.88
C GLU A 188 -5.43 -27.61 -5.30
N PRO A 189 -5.64 -28.79 -5.95
CA PRO A 189 -6.48 -29.82 -5.40
C PRO A 189 -5.97 -30.15 -3.99
N THR A 190 -6.84 -30.09 -3.01
CA THR A 190 -6.54 -30.61 -1.67
C THR A 190 -6.33 -32.11 -1.82
N VAL A 191 -5.19 -32.61 -1.37
CA VAL A 191 -4.81 -34.04 -1.35
C VAL A 191 -5.71 -34.80 -0.34
N VAL A 192 -7.02 -34.68 -0.47
CA VAL A 192 -7.99 -35.35 0.41
C VAL A 192 -8.87 -36.32 -0.41
N ASP A 193 -8.70 -36.36 -1.74
CA ASP A 193 -9.49 -37.20 -2.63
C ASP A 193 -8.63 -38.29 -3.31
N ALA A 194 -7.64 -38.85 -2.58
CA ALA A 194 -6.91 -40.05 -3.01
C ALA A 194 -6.93 -41.14 -1.92
#